data_7f6dfa3c343a6dd34e8414d7893c0f7f
#
_entry.id   7f6dfa3c343a6dd34e8414d7893c0f7f
#
_cell.length_a   1.000
_cell.length_b   1.000
_cell.length_c   1.000
_cell.angle_alpha   90.00
_cell.angle_beta   90.00
_cell.angle_gamma   90.00
#
_symmetry.space_group_name_H-M   'P 1'
#
loop_
_entity.id
_entity.type
_entity.pdbx_description
1 polymer ?
#
loop_
_entity_poly.entity_id
_entity_poly.type
_entity_poly.pdbx_seq_one_letter_code
_entity_poly.pdbx_strand_id
1 'polypeptide(L)'
;MPLLRRMLMDMKKWMRCAAAVVLSVLVALSATACSQPANIESGAVSQEYPVTVNEVTLNAKPQKVAVLSGSLADVVLAMGYETSLSLASDDCTQPDLQVLPKVSATDAQSVISAGVDLVLAETM
;
A
#
# COMPACT_ATOMS: atom_id res chain seq x y z
N MET A 1 70.20 -11.90 -16.98
CA MET A 1 69.53 -10.75 -17.59
C MET A 1 68.58 -10.10 -16.59
N PRO A 2 69.05 -9.07 -15.89
CA PRO A 2 68.23 -8.46 -14.81
C PRO A 2 66.98 -7.71 -15.30
N LEU A 3 66.98 -7.21 -16.52
CA LEU A 3 65.85 -6.50 -17.13
C LEU A 3 64.64 -7.39 -17.38
N LEU A 4 64.87 -8.63 -17.84
CA LEU A 4 63.76 -9.58 -18.10
C LEU A 4 63.06 -9.99 -16.81
N ARG A 5 63.79 -10.13 -15.71
CA ARG A 5 63.25 -10.42 -14.38
C ARG A 5 62.40 -9.30 -13.80
N ARG A 6 62.77 -8.05 -14.07
CA ARG A 6 62.00 -6.88 -13.66
C ARG A 6 60.67 -6.80 -14.44
N MET A 7 60.71 -6.97 -15.75
CA MET A 7 59.50 -6.99 -16.58
C MET A 7 58.53 -8.07 -16.18
N LEU A 8 59.02 -9.29 -15.86
CA LEU A 8 58.17 -10.39 -15.40
C LEU A 8 57.56 -10.14 -14.02
N MET A 9 58.24 -9.43 -13.12
CA MET A 9 57.72 -9.09 -11.82
C MET A 9 56.64 -7.97 -11.91
N ASP A 10 56.84 -6.99 -12.80
CA ASP A 10 55.87 -5.93 -13.02
C ASP A 10 54.60 -6.46 -13.70
N MET A 11 54.75 -7.40 -14.63
CA MET A 11 53.61 -8.05 -15.28
C MET A 11 52.78 -8.89 -14.30
N LYS A 12 53.44 -9.59 -13.34
CA LYS A 12 52.71 -10.30 -12.26
C LYS A 12 51.99 -9.35 -11.29
N LYS A 13 52.58 -8.20 -10.99
CA LYS A 13 51.92 -7.16 -10.17
C LYS A 13 50.74 -6.57 -10.91
N TRP A 14 50.86 -6.32 -12.20
CA TRP A 14 49.82 -5.74 -13.03
C TRP A 14 48.62 -6.69 -13.18
N MET A 15 48.89 -7.99 -13.39
CA MET A 15 47.87 -9.04 -13.43
C MET A 15 47.12 -9.17 -12.08
N ARG A 16 47.81 -9.02 -10.96
CA ARG A 16 47.21 -9.08 -9.64
C ARG A 16 46.31 -7.86 -9.37
N CYS A 17 46.72 -6.68 -9.81
CA CYS A 17 45.89 -5.48 -9.72
C CYS A 17 44.67 -5.54 -10.65
N ALA A 18 44.84 -6.03 -11.88
CA ALA A 18 43.76 -6.23 -12.84
C ALA A 18 42.70 -7.23 -12.32
N ALA A 19 43.16 -8.34 -11.73
CA ALA A 19 42.27 -9.36 -11.14
C ALA A 19 41.49 -8.77 -9.94
N ALA A 20 42.12 -7.96 -9.10
CA ALA A 20 41.46 -7.30 -7.97
C ALA A 20 40.39 -6.28 -8.40
N VAL A 21 40.65 -5.53 -9.46
CA VAL A 21 39.68 -4.56 -10.02
C VAL A 21 38.51 -5.27 -10.66
N VAL A 22 38.73 -6.36 -11.39
CA VAL A 22 37.64 -7.14 -11.99
C VAL A 22 36.75 -7.78 -10.91
N LEU A 23 37.35 -8.30 -9.83
CA LEU A 23 36.59 -8.87 -8.72
C LEU A 23 35.77 -7.81 -7.98
N SER A 24 36.33 -6.61 -7.80
CA SER A 24 35.59 -5.52 -7.13
C SER A 24 34.42 -4.99 -7.96
N VAL A 25 34.54 -4.95 -9.29
CA VAL A 25 33.45 -4.55 -10.18
C VAL A 25 32.35 -5.60 -10.19
N LEU A 26 32.66 -6.90 -10.17
CA LEU A 26 31.68 -7.98 -10.10
C LEU A 26 30.90 -7.98 -8.78
N VAL A 27 31.55 -7.67 -7.66
CA VAL A 27 30.87 -7.54 -6.35
C VAL A 27 29.98 -6.29 -6.30
N ALA A 28 30.38 -5.19 -6.95
CA ALA A 28 29.58 -3.98 -7.00
C ALA A 28 28.30 -4.14 -7.85
N LEU A 29 28.33 -4.97 -8.90
CA LEU A 29 27.12 -5.24 -9.70
C LEU A 29 26.13 -6.18 -9.01
N SER A 30 26.58 -7.03 -8.07
CA SER A 30 25.68 -7.90 -7.32
C SER A 30 24.99 -7.20 -6.13
N ALA A 31 25.48 -6.05 -5.69
CA ALA A 31 24.86 -5.30 -4.58
C ALA A 31 23.69 -4.42 -5.01
N THR A 32 23.47 -4.19 -6.30
CA THR A 32 22.35 -3.40 -6.81
C THR A 32 21.04 -4.17 -6.95
N ALA A 33 21.03 -5.49 -6.68
CA ALA A 33 19.83 -6.31 -6.75
C ALA A 33 18.99 -6.34 -5.46
N CYS A 34 19.42 -5.67 -4.37
CA CYS A 34 18.71 -5.68 -3.08
C CYS A 34 18.27 -4.31 -2.57
N SER A 35 18.31 -3.27 -3.38
CA SER A 35 17.71 -1.99 -3.04
C SER A 35 16.56 -1.63 -3.99
N GLN A 36 15.63 -2.55 -4.17
CA GLN A 36 14.26 -2.10 -4.31
C GLN A 36 13.85 -1.74 -2.89
N PRO A 37 13.61 -0.45 -2.59
CA PRO A 37 12.74 -0.15 -1.48
C PRO A 37 11.49 -0.97 -1.79
N ALA A 38 11.12 -1.87 -0.88
CA ALA A 38 9.77 -2.33 -0.83
C ALA A 38 8.96 -1.04 -0.65
N ASN A 39 8.60 -0.42 -1.76
CA ASN A 39 7.48 0.45 -1.82
C ASN A 39 6.33 -0.49 -1.52
N ILE A 40 6.09 -0.69 -0.24
CA ILE A 40 4.78 -1.00 0.26
C ILE A 40 4.03 0.32 0.01
N GLU A 41 3.82 0.64 -1.25
CA GLU A 41 2.61 1.32 -1.61
C GLU A 41 1.55 0.38 -1.07
N SER A 42 1.07 0.77 0.11
CA SER A 42 -0.20 0.39 0.66
C SER A 42 -1.07 0.15 -0.54
N GLY A 43 -1.41 -1.12 -0.84
CA GLY A 43 -1.98 -1.55 -2.12
C GLY A 43 -3.22 -0.76 -2.52
N ALA A 44 -3.01 0.48 -2.85
CA ALA A 44 -3.87 1.22 -3.72
C ALA A 44 -3.71 0.57 -5.09
N VAL A 45 -4.35 -0.58 -5.24
CA VAL A 45 -4.79 -1.01 -6.55
C VAL A 45 -5.45 0.24 -7.09
N SER A 46 -4.85 0.86 -8.09
CA SER A 46 -5.49 1.96 -8.81
C SER A 46 -6.72 1.35 -9.48
N GLN A 47 -7.79 1.31 -8.70
CA GLN A 47 -9.04 0.72 -9.15
C GLN A 47 -9.60 1.69 -10.19
N GLU A 48 -9.56 1.25 -11.42
CA GLU A 48 -10.09 2.02 -12.53
C GLU A 48 -11.62 2.00 -12.44
N TYR A 49 -12.21 3.17 -12.31
CA TYR A 49 -13.67 3.33 -12.30
C TYR A 49 -14.22 3.42 -13.72
N PRO A 50 -15.44 2.95 -13.99
CA PRO A 50 -16.46 2.48 -13.02
C PRO A 50 -16.22 1.04 -12.55
N VAL A 51 -16.60 0.75 -11.31
CA VAL A 51 -16.56 -0.58 -10.70
C VAL A 51 -17.98 -1.02 -10.35
N THR A 52 -18.32 -2.23 -10.76
CA THR A 52 -19.64 -2.82 -10.44
C THR A 52 -19.46 -4.01 -9.51
N VAL A 53 -20.14 -3.98 -8.37
CA VAL A 53 -20.18 -5.06 -7.39
C VAL A 53 -21.63 -5.31 -7.00
N ASN A 54 -22.10 -6.55 -7.15
CA ASN A 54 -23.47 -6.93 -6.81
C ASN A 54 -24.55 -5.95 -7.31
N GLU A 55 -24.51 -5.63 -8.61
CA GLU A 55 -25.46 -4.73 -9.28
C GLU A 55 -25.34 -3.24 -8.90
N VAL A 56 -24.44 -2.90 -7.96
CA VAL A 56 -24.12 -1.51 -7.61
C VAL A 56 -22.92 -1.03 -8.40
N THR A 57 -23.08 0.05 -9.16
CA THR A 57 -21.99 0.64 -9.95
C THR A 57 -21.48 1.91 -9.27
N LEU A 58 -20.18 1.91 -8.95
CA LEU A 58 -19.46 3.08 -8.48
C LEU A 58 -18.73 3.72 -9.64
N ASN A 59 -19.10 4.93 -9.99
CA ASN A 59 -18.49 5.68 -11.10
C ASN A 59 -17.20 6.39 -10.71
N ALA A 60 -16.96 6.57 -9.41
CA ALA A 60 -15.78 7.18 -8.83
C ALA A 60 -15.51 6.61 -7.45
N LYS A 61 -14.31 6.86 -6.92
CA LYS A 61 -13.96 6.47 -5.54
C LYS A 61 -14.87 7.19 -4.54
N PRO A 62 -15.61 6.49 -3.69
CA PRO A 62 -16.43 7.10 -2.65
C PRO A 62 -15.58 7.94 -1.70
N GLN A 63 -16.06 9.13 -1.37
CA GLN A 63 -15.39 10.05 -0.45
C GLN A 63 -16.08 10.10 0.91
N LYS A 64 -17.38 9.80 0.93
CA LYS A 64 -18.24 9.82 2.13
C LYS A 64 -18.94 8.48 2.26
N VAL A 65 -18.45 7.64 3.14
CA VAL A 65 -18.97 6.30 3.36
C VAL A 65 -19.71 6.23 4.70
N ALA A 66 -20.92 5.71 4.69
CA ALA A 66 -21.63 5.31 5.89
C ALA A 66 -21.42 3.82 6.17
N VAL A 67 -21.08 3.48 7.39
CA VAL A 67 -21.00 2.09 7.85
C VAL A 67 -22.08 1.81 8.89
N LEU A 68 -22.96 0.87 8.58
CA LEU A 68 -24.14 0.56 9.40
C LEU A 68 -24.01 -0.76 10.17
N SER A 69 -22.83 -1.35 10.21
CA SER A 69 -22.54 -2.57 10.97
C SER A 69 -21.15 -2.49 11.61
N GLY A 70 -21.06 -2.93 12.86
CA GLY A 70 -19.80 -3.00 13.59
C GLY A 70 -18.79 -3.93 12.94
N SER A 71 -19.22 -5.07 12.40
CA SER A 71 -18.36 -6.03 11.71
C SER A 71 -17.74 -5.43 10.44
N LEU A 72 -18.55 -4.72 9.66
CA LEU A 72 -18.06 -4.03 8.46
C LEU A 72 -17.14 -2.86 8.83
N ALA A 73 -17.42 -2.17 9.93
CA ALA A 73 -16.55 -1.12 10.45
C ALA A 73 -15.15 -1.65 10.75
N ASP A 74 -15.03 -2.80 11.41
CA ASP A 74 -13.74 -3.44 11.69
C ASP A 74 -12.97 -3.76 10.41
N VAL A 75 -13.65 -4.24 9.38
CA VAL A 75 -13.02 -4.53 8.07
C VAL A 75 -12.51 -3.25 7.43
N VAL A 76 -13.31 -2.19 7.40
CA VAL A 76 -12.93 -0.90 6.78
C VAL A 76 -11.74 -0.27 7.49
N LEU A 77 -11.73 -0.32 8.83
CA LEU A 77 -10.61 0.16 9.64
C LEU A 77 -9.35 -0.67 9.40
N ALA A 78 -9.48 -2.00 9.38
CA ALA A 78 -8.35 -2.89 9.09
C ALA A 78 -7.74 -2.68 7.70
N MET A 79 -8.54 -2.20 6.75
CA MET A 79 -8.10 -1.84 5.40
C MET A 79 -7.48 -0.44 5.31
N GLY A 80 -7.52 0.37 6.38
CA GLY A 80 -6.97 1.73 6.41
C GLY A 80 -7.83 2.77 5.68
N TYR A 81 -9.14 2.55 5.59
CA TYR A 81 -10.09 3.48 4.95
C TYR A 81 -10.89 4.33 5.94
N GLU A 82 -10.42 4.51 7.16
CA GLU A 82 -11.06 5.32 8.20
C GLU A 82 -11.34 6.75 7.75
N THR A 83 -10.48 7.33 6.94
CA THR A 83 -10.62 8.71 6.44
C THR A 83 -11.79 8.90 5.47
N SER A 84 -12.28 7.82 4.87
CA SER A 84 -13.45 7.84 3.99
C SER A 84 -14.77 7.69 4.76
N LEU A 85 -14.71 7.27 6.03
CA LEU A 85 -15.90 7.13 6.87
C LEU A 85 -16.39 8.49 7.34
N SER A 86 -17.66 8.77 7.10
CA SER A 86 -18.31 10.03 7.49
C SER A 86 -19.52 9.84 8.38
N LEU A 87 -20.05 8.63 8.48
CA LEU A 87 -21.22 8.28 9.26
C LEU A 87 -21.10 6.84 9.76
N ALA A 88 -21.47 6.59 10.99
CA ALA A 88 -21.45 5.24 11.57
C ALA A 88 -22.77 4.94 12.30
N SER A 89 -23.12 3.67 12.34
CA SER A 89 -24.26 3.20 13.15
C SER A 89 -23.94 3.29 14.65
N ASP A 90 -25.00 3.39 15.46
CA ASP A 90 -24.90 3.34 16.92
C ASP A 90 -24.23 2.06 17.42
N ASP A 91 -24.32 0.96 16.65
CA ASP A 91 -23.69 -0.32 16.96
C ASP A 91 -22.17 -0.33 16.74
N CYS A 92 -21.63 0.67 16.05
CA CYS A 92 -20.19 0.79 15.80
C CYS A 92 -19.51 1.39 17.04
N THR A 93 -18.95 0.53 17.88
CA THR A 93 -18.33 0.91 19.17
C THR A 93 -16.82 1.14 19.09
N GLN A 94 -16.23 1.02 17.92
CA GLN A 94 -14.79 1.21 17.70
C GLN A 94 -14.35 2.62 18.13
N PRO A 95 -13.20 2.74 18.84
CA PRO A 95 -12.71 4.03 19.33
C PRO A 95 -12.55 5.08 18.23
N ASP A 96 -12.06 4.66 17.06
CA ASP A 96 -11.78 5.53 15.91
C ASP A 96 -13.06 6.13 15.29
N LEU A 97 -14.20 5.48 15.52
CA LEU A 97 -15.51 5.91 15.00
C LEU A 97 -16.34 6.73 16.00
N GLN A 98 -15.83 6.96 17.22
CA GLN A 98 -16.57 7.72 18.22
C GLN A 98 -16.71 9.21 17.88
N VAL A 99 -15.82 9.71 17.01
CA VAL A 99 -15.86 11.11 16.56
C VAL A 99 -16.85 11.35 15.41
N LEU A 100 -17.33 10.27 14.78
CA LEU A 100 -18.28 10.37 13.67
C LEU A 100 -19.72 10.55 14.17
N PRO A 101 -20.56 11.24 13.38
CA PRO A 101 -22.00 11.25 13.62
C PRO A 101 -22.57 9.82 13.67
N LYS A 102 -23.47 9.58 14.59
CA LYS A 102 -24.12 8.29 14.80
C LYS A 102 -25.55 8.31 14.33
N VAL A 103 -25.97 7.21 13.71
CA VAL A 103 -27.35 7.00 13.27
C VAL A 103 -27.80 5.58 13.60
N SER A 104 -29.11 5.38 13.74
CA SER A 104 -29.63 4.02 13.77
C SER A 104 -29.48 3.35 12.41
N ALA A 105 -29.02 2.09 12.39
CA ALA A 105 -28.87 1.32 11.14
C ALA A 105 -30.19 1.16 10.36
N THR A 106 -31.34 1.37 11.00
CA THR A 106 -32.68 1.32 10.40
C THR A 106 -33.22 2.67 9.94
N ASP A 107 -32.52 3.78 10.26
CA ASP A 107 -32.95 5.13 9.90
C ASP A 107 -32.39 5.55 8.53
N ALA A 108 -33.03 5.06 7.48
CA ALA A 108 -32.65 5.40 6.11
C ALA A 108 -32.73 6.89 5.81
N GLN A 109 -33.64 7.63 6.44
CA GLN A 109 -33.81 9.04 6.19
C GLN A 109 -32.62 9.86 6.68
N SER A 110 -32.09 9.54 7.85
CA SER A 110 -30.88 10.18 8.39
C SER A 110 -29.65 9.86 7.55
N VAL A 111 -29.52 8.62 7.06
CA VAL A 111 -28.42 8.21 6.17
C VAL A 111 -28.47 9.01 4.85
N ILE A 112 -29.64 9.12 4.23
CA ILE A 112 -29.82 9.90 2.99
C ILE A 112 -29.51 11.38 3.23
N SER A 113 -29.98 11.93 4.34
CA SER A 113 -29.77 13.35 4.68
C SER A 113 -28.30 13.69 4.95
N ALA A 114 -27.49 12.71 5.34
CA ALA A 114 -26.05 12.87 5.54
C ALA A 114 -25.27 13.05 4.23
N GLY A 115 -25.88 12.79 3.07
CA GLY A 115 -25.28 12.99 1.76
C GLY A 115 -24.04 12.10 1.53
N VAL A 116 -24.14 10.83 1.91
CA VAL A 116 -23.08 9.82 1.70
C VAL A 116 -23.09 9.29 0.27
N ASP A 117 -21.92 8.91 -0.22
CA ASP A 117 -21.75 8.38 -1.58
C ASP A 117 -21.93 6.85 -1.62
N LEU A 118 -21.69 6.19 -0.48
CA LEU A 118 -21.76 4.75 -0.34
C LEU A 118 -22.23 4.37 1.05
N VAL A 119 -23.09 3.37 1.11
CA VAL A 119 -23.57 2.78 2.37
C VAL A 119 -23.13 1.31 2.42
N LEU A 120 -22.47 0.95 3.50
CA LEU A 120 -22.09 -0.41 3.82
C LEU A 120 -23.02 -0.94 4.92
N ALA A 121 -23.82 -1.92 4.58
CA ALA A 121 -24.76 -2.55 5.50
C ALA A 121 -24.72 -4.08 5.34
N GLU A 122 -25.00 -4.79 6.41
CA GLU A 122 -25.22 -6.24 6.37
C GLU A 122 -26.68 -6.53 6.00
N THR A 123 -26.87 -7.51 5.15
CA THR A 123 -28.21 -8.09 4.92
C THR A 123 -28.52 -9.04 6.06
N MET A 124 -29.56 -8.80 6.80
CA MET A 124 -30.12 -9.76 7.76
C MET A 124 -30.94 -10.82 7.05
#